data_33121ed49f4a924caf87d1656b547e12
#
_entry.id   33121ed49f4a924caf87d1656b547e12
#
_cell.length_a   1.000
_cell.length_b   1.000
_cell.length_c   1.000
_cell.angle_alpha   90.00
_cell.angle_beta   90.00
_cell.angle_gamma   90.00
#
_symmetry.space_group_name_H-M   'P 1'
#
loop_
_entity.id
_entity.type
_entity.pdbx_description
1 polymer ?
#
loop_
_entity_poly.entity_id
_entity_poly.type
_entity_poly.pdbx_seq_one_letter_code
_entity_poly.pdbx_strand_id
1 'polypeptide(L)'
;MLGLKYTSPINASLLMTSVPIVVIIFSTYINKEKLSLAKIIGIILGFIGVMMIILNKAGINFNKSSFKGDLFIFLNSISYSYYLVKVKSLFVKYNPITITKWMFLFGIIILLPFSFHDIINVKWETFQTSTWVSFFYILIFTTFVAYLFNNLALQKLNSSVVSIYIYLQPIIATLIAVIFIKDRLDILKIIAGIMIFTGIYLVSYRKKM
;
A
#
# COMPACT_ATOMS: atom_id res chain seq x y z
N MET A 1 -0.29 12.68 0.04
CA MET A 1 -0.22 13.71 1.12
C MET A 1 -1.46 14.60 1.17
N LEU A 2 -1.93 15.21 0.04
CA LEU A 2 -3.12 16.09 0.05
C LEU A 2 -4.37 15.40 0.63
N GLY A 3 -4.63 14.14 0.29
CA GLY A 3 -5.78 13.41 0.82
C GLY A 3 -5.80 13.34 2.35
N LEU A 4 -4.65 13.09 2.98
CA LEU A 4 -4.54 12.99 4.45
C LEU A 4 -4.76 14.31 5.19
N LYS A 5 -4.70 15.46 4.50
CA LYS A 5 -5.05 16.76 5.10
C LYS A 5 -6.57 16.88 5.33
N TYR A 6 -7.38 16.13 4.57
CA TYR A 6 -8.84 16.27 4.53
C TYR A 6 -9.58 15.02 5.01
N THR A 7 -8.90 13.90 5.23
CA THR A 7 -9.50 12.67 5.76
C THR A 7 -8.72 12.11 6.94
N SER A 8 -9.34 11.18 7.68
CA SER A 8 -8.66 10.52 8.80
C SER A 8 -7.69 9.44 8.30
N PRO A 9 -6.59 9.15 9.04
CA PRO A 9 -5.70 8.03 8.71
C PRO A 9 -6.42 6.69 8.61
N ILE A 10 -7.50 6.51 9.35
CA ILE A 10 -8.34 5.32 9.35
C ILE A 10 -9.06 5.17 8.02
N ASN A 11 -9.76 6.23 7.58
CA ASN A 11 -10.45 6.22 6.29
C ASN A 11 -9.46 6.04 5.13
N ALA A 12 -8.31 6.71 5.19
CA ALA A 12 -7.25 6.51 4.21
C ALA A 12 -6.80 5.05 4.14
N SER A 13 -6.60 4.41 5.30
CA SER A 13 -6.23 2.99 5.37
C SER A 13 -7.32 2.08 4.79
N LEU A 14 -8.60 2.35 5.08
CA LEU A 14 -9.73 1.62 4.51
C LEU A 14 -9.76 1.72 2.98
N LEU A 15 -9.60 2.93 2.45
CA LEU A 15 -9.58 3.15 1.00
C LEU A 15 -8.40 2.48 0.33
N MET A 16 -7.22 2.46 0.96
CA MET A 16 -6.03 1.79 0.43
C MET A 16 -6.19 0.25 0.39
N THR A 17 -7.07 -0.33 1.19
CA THR A 17 -7.37 -1.78 1.09
C THR A 17 -8.11 -2.15 -0.20
N SER A 18 -8.63 -1.19 -0.95
CA SER A 18 -9.21 -1.43 -2.28
C SER A 18 -8.15 -1.76 -3.35
N VAL A 19 -6.87 -1.44 -3.10
CA VAL A 19 -5.79 -1.63 -4.10
C VAL A 19 -5.75 -3.05 -4.68
N PRO A 20 -5.75 -4.16 -3.91
CA PRO A 20 -5.72 -5.50 -4.51
C PRO A 20 -6.95 -5.80 -5.37
N ILE A 21 -8.12 -5.24 -5.03
CA ILE A 21 -9.35 -5.39 -5.81
C ILE A 21 -9.20 -4.68 -7.16
N VAL A 22 -8.71 -3.44 -7.15
CA VAL A 22 -8.49 -2.66 -8.37
C VAL A 22 -7.38 -3.27 -9.22
N VAL A 23 -6.31 -3.78 -8.59
CA VAL A 23 -5.22 -4.48 -9.30
C VAL A 23 -5.74 -5.72 -10.04
N ILE A 24 -6.61 -6.54 -9.43
CA ILE A 24 -7.12 -7.72 -10.12
C ILE A 24 -7.98 -7.34 -11.34
N ILE A 25 -8.74 -6.26 -11.23
CA ILE A 25 -9.51 -5.73 -12.37
C ILE A 25 -8.55 -5.31 -13.49
N PHE A 26 -7.58 -4.43 -13.19
CA PHE A 26 -6.62 -3.96 -14.19
C PHE A 26 -5.74 -5.07 -14.75
N SER A 27 -5.27 -6.01 -13.92
CA SER A 27 -4.41 -7.10 -14.38
C SER A 27 -5.14 -8.06 -15.32
N THR A 28 -6.43 -8.25 -15.12
CA THR A 28 -7.28 -9.06 -16.02
C THR A 28 -7.43 -8.38 -17.37
N TYR A 29 -7.71 -7.07 -17.41
CA TYR A 29 -7.92 -6.35 -18.67
C TYR A 29 -6.60 -6.04 -19.40
N ILE A 30 -5.55 -5.60 -18.68
CA ILE A 30 -4.30 -5.12 -19.29
C ILE A 30 -3.33 -6.27 -19.54
N ASN A 31 -3.09 -7.12 -18.53
CA ASN A 31 -2.12 -8.22 -18.60
C ASN A 31 -2.74 -9.56 -18.97
N LYS A 32 -4.07 -9.61 -19.16
CA LYS A 32 -4.82 -10.84 -19.44
C LYS A 32 -4.56 -11.95 -18.41
N GLU A 33 -4.37 -11.56 -17.14
CA GLU A 33 -4.21 -12.52 -16.06
C GLU A 33 -5.49 -13.34 -15.89
N LYS A 34 -5.35 -14.66 -15.89
CA LYS A 34 -6.51 -15.54 -15.64
C LYS A 34 -7.02 -15.37 -14.22
N LEU A 35 -8.31 -15.06 -14.11
CA LEU A 35 -9.01 -15.04 -12.83
C LEU A 35 -9.34 -16.49 -12.43
N SER A 36 -8.89 -16.89 -11.25
CA SER A 36 -9.35 -18.13 -10.63
C SER A 36 -10.28 -17.79 -9.46
N LEU A 37 -11.22 -18.67 -9.16
CA LEU A 37 -12.09 -18.54 -8.00
C LEU A 37 -11.28 -18.40 -6.71
N ALA A 38 -10.15 -19.13 -6.59
CA ALA A 38 -9.24 -19.00 -5.45
C ALA A 38 -8.70 -17.58 -5.28
N LYS A 39 -8.33 -16.89 -6.38
CA LYS A 39 -7.88 -15.49 -6.31
C LYS A 39 -8.99 -14.56 -5.80
N ILE A 40 -10.20 -14.72 -6.32
CA ILE A 40 -11.35 -13.89 -5.93
C ILE A 40 -11.67 -14.11 -4.45
N ILE A 41 -11.81 -15.35 -4.01
CA ILE A 41 -12.08 -15.71 -2.62
C ILE A 41 -10.96 -15.20 -1.71
N GLY A 42 -9.69 -15.38 -2.11
CA GLY A 42 -8.54 -14.92 -1.34
C GLY A 42 -8.51 -13.42 -1.13
N ILE A 43 -8.84 -12.62 -2.16
CA ILE A 43 -8.92 -11.16 -2.04
C ILE A 43 -10.09 -10.75 -1.13
N ILE A 44 -11.25 -11.38 -1.27
CA ILE A 44 -12.41 -11.08 -0.41
C ILE A 44 -12.11 -11.42 1.05
N LEU A 45 -11.53 -12.59 1.33
CA LEU A 45 -11.14 -12.97 2.69
C LEU A 45 -10.11 -12.01 3.28
N GLY A 46 -9.07 -11.66 2.51
CA GLY A 46 -8.07 -10.69 2.95
C GLY A 46 -8.67 -9.33 3.22
N PHE A 47 -9.55 -8.85 2.35
CA PHE A 47 -10.26 -7.58 2.52
C PHE A 47 -11.11 -7.56 3.80
N ILE A 48 -11.92 -8.60 4.04
CA ILE A 48 -12.74 -8.70 5.25
C ILE A 48 -11.85 -8.72 6.51
N GLY A 49 -10.77 -9.50 6.50
CA GLY A 49 -9.83 -9.56 7.62
C GLY A 49 -9.19 -8.20 7.94
N VAL A 50 -8.77 -7.45 6.92
CA VAL A 50 -8.23 -6.09 7.09
C VAL A 50 -9.29 -5.14 7.64
N MET A 51 -10.51 -5.20 7.10
CA MET A 51 -11.63 -4.40 7.60
C MET A 51 -11.91 -4.66 9.08
N MET A 52 -11.87 -5.92 9.51
CA MET A 52 -12.04 -6.28 10.92
C MET A 52 -10.97 -5.60 11.81
N ILE A 53 -9.69 -5.62 11.42
CA ILE A 53 -8.62 -4.97 12.19
C ILE A 53 -8.81 -3.46 12.26
N ILE A 54 -9.08 -2.83 11.12
CA ILE A 54 -9.14 -1.36 11.04
C ILE A 54 -10.37 -0.83 11.79
N LEU A 55 -11.52 -1.46 11.60
CA LEU A 55 -12.77 -1.03 12.23
C LEU A 55 -12.79 -1.29 13.74
N ASN A 56 -12.17 -2.38 14.20
CA ASN A 56 -12.05 -2.67 15.64
C ASN A 56 -11.23 -1.60 16.38
N LYS A 57 -10.22 -1.05 15.72
CA LYS A 57 -9.34 -0.01 16.29
C LYS A 57 -9.97 1.39 16.26
N ALA A 58 -10.93 1.60 15.37
CA ALA A 58 -11.33 2.94 14.95
C ALA A 58 -12.35 3.60 15.87
N GLY A 59 -13.16 2.84 16.65
CA GLY A 59 -14.37 3.43 17.23
C GLY A 59 -15.02 4.33 16.17
N ILE A 60 -15.88 3.78 15.34
CA ILE A 60 -16.35 4.37 14.07
C ILE A 60 -16.84 5.82 14.25
N ASN A 61 -15.98 6.79 14.02
CA ASN A 61 -16.32 8.20 13.93
C ASN A 61 -16.22 8.65 12.46
N PHE A 62 -17.28 8.38 11.70
CA PHE A 62 -17.39 8.85 10.30
C PHE A 62 -17.51 10.38 10.18
N ASN A 63 -17.68 11.10 11.28
CA ASN A 63 -17.97 12.53 11.29
C ASN A 63 -16.81 13.47 10.91
N LYS A 64 -15.61 12.98 10.66
CA LYS A 64 -14.43 13.80 10.30
C LYS A 64 -13.89 13.55 8.91
N SER A 65 -14.50 12.72 8.08
CA SER A 65 -14.03 12.52 6.71
C SER A 65 -14.62 13.56 5.79
N SER A 66 -13.75 14.27 5.08
CA SER A 66 -14.16 15.08 3.95
C SER A 66 -14.20 14.20 2.71
N PHE A 67 -15.31 14.19 1.99
CA PHE A 67 -15.45 13.53 0.68
C PHE A 67 -14.28 13.86 -0.26
N LYS A 68 -13.77 15.09 -0.19
CA LYS A 68 -12.57 15.52 -0.92
C LYS A 68 -11.33 14.68 -0.57
N GLY A 69 -11.07 14.47 0.72
CA GLY A 69 -9.92 13.69 1.17
C GLY A 69 -10.04 12.24 0.74
N ASP A 70 -11.21 11.65 0.92
CA ASP A 70 -11.49 10.27 0.55
C ASP A 70 -11.35 10.05 -0.97
N LEU A 71 -11.84 11.00 -1.78
CA LEU A 71 -11.68 10.97 -3.23
C LEU A 71 -10.19 11.00 -3.65
N PHE A 72 -9.37 11.85 -3.03
CA PHE A 72 -7.93 11.90 -3.33
C PHE A 72 -7.22 10.58 -2.97
N ILE A 73 -7.56 9.97 -1.84
CA ILE A 73 -6.99 8.67 -1.44
C ILE A 73 -7.45 7.56 -2.40
N PHE A 74 -8.73 7.56 -2.80
CA PHE A 74 -9.23 6.58 -3.75
C PHE A 74 -8.58 6.71 -5.13
N LEU A 75 -8.42 7.94 -5.64
CA LEU A 75 -7.70 8.20 -6.89
C LEU A 75 -6.23 7.75 -6.78
N ASN A 76 -5.59 7.95 -5.63
CA ASN A 76 -4.25 7.42 -5.36
C ASN A 76 -4.22 5.90 -5.43
N SER A 77 -5.21 5.21 -4.82
CA SER A 77 -5.33 3.74 -4.87
C SER A 77 -5.47 3.23 -6.31
N ILE A 78 -6.27 3.90 -7.13
CA ILE A 78 -6.44 3.57 -8.55
C ILE A 78 -5.12 3.78 -9.31
N SER A 79 -4.46 4.93 -9.12
CA SER A 79 -3.19 5.25 -9.78
C SER A 79 -2.09 4.26 -9.40
N TYR A 80 -2.00 3.91 -8.12
CA TYR A 80 -1.04 2.92 -7.64
C TYR A 80 -1.34 1.52 -8.19
N SER A 81 -2.61 1.12 -8.25
CA SER A 81 -3.04 -0.15 -8.85
C SER A 81 -2.69 -0.22 -10.34
N TYR A 82 -2.93 0.87 -11.08
CA TYR A 82 -2.55 0.97 -12.49
C TYR A 82 -1.04 0.85 -12.67
N TYR A 83 -0.25 1.53 -11.81
CA TYR A 83 1.20 1.40 -11.80
C TYR A 83 1.65 -0.05 -11.60
N LEU A 84 1.15 -0.76 -10.58
CA LEU A 84 1.53 -2.15 -10.29
C LEU A 84 1.28 -3.10 -11.50
N VAL A 85 0.25 -2.80 -12.27
CA VAL A 85 -0.10 -3.62 -13.45
C VAL A 85 0.73 -3.22 -14.66
N LYS A 86 0.84 -1.92 -14.94
CA LYS A 86 1.46 -1.40 -16.16
C LYS A 86 2.98 -1.50 -16.14
N VAL A 87 3.62 -1.27 -14.98
CA VAL A 87 5.08 -1.35 -14.84
C VAL A 87 5.61 -2.74 -15.17
N LYS A 88 4.80 -3.78 -14.96
CA LYS A 88 5.18 -5.17 -15.25
C LYS A 88 5.59 -5.36 -16.72
N SER A 89 4.95 -4.70 -17.65
CA SER A 89 5.31 -4.78 -19.07
C SER A 89 6.69 -4.21 -19.38
N LEU A 90 7.20 -3.30 -18.54
CA LEU A 90 8.52 -2.70 -18.73
C LEU A 90 9.65 -3.63 -18.29
N PHE A 91 9.40 -4.60 -17.41
CA PHE A 91 10.42 -5.56 -16.95
C PHE A 91 10.86 -6.55 -18.03
N VAL A 92 10.14 -6.63 -19.14
CA VAL A 92 10.58 -7.40 -20.32
C VAL A 92 11.82 -6.76 -20.96
N LYS A 93 11.94 -5.42 -20.89
CA LYS A 93 13.01 -4.66 -21.56
C LYS A 93 14.04 -4.10 -20.59
N TYR A 94 13.63 -3.77 -19.36
CA TYR A 94 14.44 -2.99 -18.42
C TYR A 94 14.56 -3.70 -17.07
N ASN A 95 15.72 -3.51 -16.44
CA ASN A 95 15.96 -4.00 -15.07
C ASN A 95 15.12 -3.18 -14.07
N PRO A 96 14.58 -3.80 -12.99
CA PRO A 96 13.85 -3.10 -11.93
C PRO A 96 14.57 -1.89 -11.36
N ILE A 97 15.88 -1.95 -11.19
CA ILE A 97 16.69 -0.82 -10.70
C ILE A 97 16.59 0.37 -11.66
N THR A 98 16.71 0.11 -12.97
CA THR A 98 16.60 1.15 -14.01
C THR A 98 15.21 1.79 -13.99
N ILE A 99 14.15 0.99 -13.89
CA ILE A 99 12.79 1.49 -13.81
C ILE A 99 12.60 2.35 -12.55
N THR A 100 13.07 1.85 -11.40
CA THR A 100 12.99 2.58 -10.12
C THR A 100 13.73 3.93 -10.22
N LYS A 101 14.94 3.94 -10.80
CA LYS A 101 15.70 5.17 -11.02
C LYS A 101 14.93 6.20 -11.84
N TRP A 102 14.39 5.81 -12.99
CA TRP A 102 13.64 6.71 -13.85
C TRP A 102 12.33 7.17 -13.22
N MET A 103 11.65 6.29 -12.49
CA MET A 103 10.43 6.64 -11.77
C MET A 103 10.69 7.74 -10.72
N PHE A 104 11.77 7.64 -9.93
CA PHE A 104 12.14 8.69 -8.99
C PHE A 104 12.58 9.97 -9.70
N LEU A 105 13.36 9.86 -10.78
CA LEU A 105 13.82 11.03 -11.54
C LEU A 105 12.62 11.82 -12.11
N PHE A 106 11.68 11.17 -12.80
CA PHE A 106 10.47 11.82 -13.28
C PHE A 106 9.58 12.31 -12.14
N GLY A 107 9.49 11.56 -11.04
CA GLY A 107 8.78 11.98 -9.85
C GLY A 107 9.30 13.31 -9.29
N ILE A 108 10.63 13.47 -9.20
CA ILE A 108 11.25 14.73 -8.76
C ILE A 108 10.92 15.85 -9.75
N ILE A 109 11.14 15.64 -11.05
CA ILE A 109 10.90 16.68 -12.08
C ILE A 109 9.45 17.17 -12.03
N ILE A 110 8.49 16.26 -11.87
CA ILE A 110 7.05 16.62 -11.85
C ILE A 110 6.66 17.25 -10.52
N LEU A 111 7.14 16.74 -9.39
CA LEU A 111 6.69 17.20 -8.07
C LEU A 111 7.41 18.45 -7.59
N LEU A 112 8.66 18.65 -8.01
CA LEU A 112 9.48 19.78 -7.56
C LEU A 112 8.78 21.14 -7.74
N PRO A 113 8.16 21.47 -8.90
CA PRO A 113 7.49 22.76 -9.07
C PRO A 113 6.35 22.98 -8.07
N PHE A 114 5.60 21.92 -7.75
CA PHE A 114 4.46 22.00 -6.81
C PHE A 114 4.89 22.05 -5.35
N SER A 115 6.05 21.48 -5.02
CA SER A 115 6.57 21.39 -3.65
C SER A 115 7.63 22.46 -3.35
N PHE A 116 8.06 23.21 -4.35
CA PHE A 116 9.18 24.15 -4.23
C PHE A 116 8.94 25.20 -3.14
N HIS A 117 7.76 25.80 -3.13
CA HIS A 117 7.36 26.76 -2.12
C HIS A 117 7.37 26.18 -0.69
N ASP A 118 6.87 24.94 -0.55
CA ASP A 118 6.86 24.27 0.77
C ASP A 118 8.28 23.95 1.23
N ILE A 119 9.16 23.51 0.32
CA ILE A 119 10.56 23.15 0.64
C ILE A 119 11.36 24.37 1.14
N ILE A 120 11.19 25.52 0.51
CA ILE A 120 11.90 26.76 0.90
C ILE A 120 11.43 27.25 2.28
N ASN A 121 10.15 27.08 2.58
CA ASN A 121 9.58 27.53 3.85
C ASN A 121 9.80 26.56 5.02
N VAL A 122 10.42 25.40 4.79
CA VAL A 122 10.79 24.48 5.87
C VAL A 122 11.95 25.09 6.69
N LYS A 123 11.73 25.22 7.98
CA LYS A 123 12.76 25.66 8.93
C LYS A 123 13.66 24.48 9.30
N TRP A 124 14.59 24.13 8.43
CA TRP A 124 15.50 22.99 8.60
C TRP A 124 16.33 23.07 9.89
N GLU A 125 16.65 24.30 10.34
CA GLU A 125 17.42 24.58 11.54
C GLU A 125 16.73 24.14 12.83
N THR A 126 15.39 24.02 12.81
CA THR A 126 14.61 23.60 13.99
C THR A 126 14.52 22.08 14.13
N PHE A 127 15.09 21.32 13.20
CA PHE A 127 14.99 19.86 13.22
C PHE A 127 15.93 19.26 14.26
N GLN A 128 15.35 18.55 15.21
CA GLN A 128 16.10 17.76 16.18
C GLN A 128 16.72 16.52 15.51
N THR A 129 17.72 15.92 16.12
CA THR A 129 18.37 14.69 15.62
C THR A 129 17.37 13.55 15.37
N SER A 130 16.38 13.40 16.26
CA SER A 130 15.31 12.40 16.09
C SER A 130 14.47 12.62 14.83
N THR A 131 14.24 13.89 14.46
CA THR A 131 13.51 14.26 13.23
C THR A 131 14.32 13.89 11.99
N TRP A 132 15.64 14.16 12.00
CA TRP A 132 16.53 13.78 10.92
C TRP A 132 16.61 12.25 10.75
N VAL A 133 16.74 11.51 11.85
CA VAL A 133 16.74 10.03 11.80
C VAL A 133 15.44 9.52 11.21
N SER A 134 14.30 10.05 11.63
CA SER A 134 12.98 9.67 11.09
C SER A 134 12.85 10.03 9.60
N PHE A 135 13.34 11.20 9.21
CA PHE A 135 13.32 11.65 7.81
C PHE A 135 14.14 10.72 6.91
N PHE A 136 15.37 10.39 7.28
CA PHE A 136 16.21 9.49 6.50
C PHE A 136 15.66 8.05 6.51
N TYR A 137 15.08 7.59 7.61
CA TYR A 137 14.42 6.31 7.68
C TYR A 137 13.26 6.21 6.66
N ILE A 138 12.40 7.23 6.61
CA ILE A 138 11.29 7.29 5.65
C ILE A 138 11.84 7.33 4.22
N LEU A 139 12.83 8.15 3.95
CA LEU A 139 13.39 8.31 2.61
C LEU A 139 14.04 7.03 2.09
N ILE A 140 14.84 6.37 2.90
CA ILE A 140 15.61 5.20 2.50
C ILE A 140 14.73 3.94 2.52
N PHE A 141 14.13 3.63 3.67
CA PHE A 141 13.46 2.34 3.85
C PHE A 141 12.03 2.32 3.32
N THR A 142 11.21 3.31 3.66
CA THR A 142 9.80 3.29 3.26
C THR A 142 9.57 3.83 1.85
N THR A 143 10.54 4.54 1.28
CA THR A 143 10.46 5.02 -0.08
C THR A 143 11.37 4.21 -1.00
N PHE A 144 12.68 4.40 -0.95
CA PHE A 144 13.58 3.79 -1.94
C PHE A 144 13.58 2.25 -1.88
N VAL A 145 13.85 1.66 -0.70
CA VAL A 145 13.94 0.20 -0.52
C VAL A 145 12.60 -0.47 -0.80
N ALA A 146 11.50 0.10 -0.30
CA ALA A 146 10.16 -0.45 -0.50
C ALA A 146 9.78 -0.49 -1.99
N TYR A 147 9.99 0.59 -2.74
CA TYR A 147 9.71 0.61 -4.18
C TYR A 147 10.63 -0.31 -4.98
N LEU A 148 11.91 -0.38 -4.60
CA LEU A 148 12.86 -1.27 -5.26
C LEU A 148 12.46 -2.74 -5.08
N PHE A 149 12.17 -3.17 -3.84
CA PHE A 149 11.73 -4.54 -3.57
C PHE A 149 10.37 -4.85 -4.19
N ASN A 150 9.46 -3.89 -4.24
CA ASN A 150 8.19 -4.05 -4.93
C ASN A 150 8.39 -4.30 -6.42
N ASN A 151 9.27 -3.55 -7.07
CA ASN A 151 9.62 -3.74 -8.49
C ASN A 151 10.34 -5.07 -8.74
N LEU A 152 11.24 -5.48 -7.85
CA LEU A 152 11.89 -6.79 -7.92
C LEU A 152 10.87 -7.94 -7.79
N ALA A 153 9.89 -7.80 -6.90
CA ALA A 153 8.80 -8.76 -6.76
C ALA A 153 7.92 -8.81 -8.01
N LEU A 154 7.53 -7.65 -8.57
CA LEU A 154 6.72 -7.55 -9.78
C LEU A 154 7.40 -8.13 -11.02
N GLN A 155 8.73 -8.12 -11.08
CA GLN A 155 9.48 -8.77 -12.16
C GLN A 155 9.22 -10.29 -12.20
N LYS A 156 9.09 -10.92 -11.02
CA LYS A 156 8.98 -12.38 -10.87
C LYS A 156 7.56 -12.87 -10.64
N LEU A 157 6.71 -12.05 -10.04
CA LEU A 157 5.37 -12.40 -9.61
C LEU A 157 4.29 -11.67 -10.41
N ASN A 158 3.06 -12.17 -10.35
CA ASN A 158 1.91 -11.48 -10.94
C ASN A 158 1.52 -10.27 -10.08
N SER A 159 0.99 -9.23 -10.73
CA SER A 159 0.57 -7.99 -10.04
C SER A 159 -0.46 -8.27 -8.96
N SER A 160 -1.40 -9.20 -9.20
CA SER A 160 -2.39 -9.64 -8.20
C SER A 160 -1.74 -10.27 -6.97
N VAL A 161 -0.64 -11.03 -7.15
CA VAL A 161 0.09 -11.63 -6.02
C VAL A 161 0.84 -10.57 -5.23
N VAL A 162 1.50 -9.62 -5.90
CA VAL A 162 2.23 -8.56 -5.20
C VAL A 162 1.27 -7.66 -4.44
N SER A 163 0.13 -7.30 -5.03
CA SER A 163 -0.83 -6.39 -4.39
C SER A 163 -1.47 -6.96 -3.12
N ILE A 164 -1.74 -8.29 -3.05
CA ILE A 164 -2.38 -8.88 -1.88
C ILE A 164 -1.52 -8.76 -0.60
N TYR A 165 -0.20 -8.66 -0.75
CA TYR A 165 0.71 -8.47 0.39
C TYR A 165 0.52 -7.12 1.09
N ILE A 166 -0.17 -6.15 0.47
CA ILE A 166 -0.59 -4.91 1.14
C ILE A 166 -1.44 -5.22 2.38
N TYR A 167 -2.20 -6.31 2.36
CA TYR A 167 -3.01 -6.73 3.50
C TYR A 167 -2.18 -7.20 4.71
N LEU A 168 -0.87 -7.43 4.57
CA LEU A 168 0.02 -7.68 5.70
C LEU A 168 0.30 -6.42 6.54
N GLN A 169 0.16 -5.22 5.95
CA GLN A 169 0.48 -3.97 6.65
C GLN A 169 -0.29 -3.82 7.97
N PRO A 170 -1.64 -4.01 8.02
CA PRO A 170 -2.37 -3.93 9.29
C PRO A 170 -1.96 -5.01 10.30
N ILE A 171 -1.57 -6.20 9.84
CA ILE A 171 -1.10 -7.27 10.72
C ILE A 171 0.22 -6.87 11.37
N ILE A 172 1.18 -6.42 10.56
CA ILE A 172 2.49 -5.97 11.05
C ILE A 172 2.32 -4.78 12.00
N ALA A 173 1.46 -3.81 11.65
CA ALA A 173 1.14 -2.68 12.51
C ALA A 173 0.53 -3.13 13.85
N THR A 174 -0.34 -4.14 13.84
CA THR A 174 -0.93 -4.72 15.05
C THR A 174 0.14 -5.42 15.91
N LEU A 175 1.01 -6.22 15.30
CA LEU A 175 2.11 -6.89 16.02
C LEU A 175 3.06 -5.87 16.67
N ILE A 176 3.44 -4.82 15.95
CA ILE A 176 4.26 -3.73 16.50
C ILE A 176 3.54 -3.05 17.66
N ALA A 177 2.23 -2.77 17.53
CA ALA A 177 1.45 -2.17 18.60
C ALA A 177 1.38 -3.06 19.85
N VAL A 178 1.24 -4.39 19.70
CA VAL A 178 1.24 -5.33 20.81
C VAL A 178 2.61 -5.38 21.51
N ILE A 179 3.70 -5.42 20.74
CA ILE A 179 5.06 -5.58 21.29
C ILE A 179 5.54 -4.28 21.97
N PHE A 180 5.39 -3.13 21.29
CA PHE A 180 5.99 -1.86 21.73
C PHE A 180 5.04 -0.97 22.54
N ILE A 181 3.71 -1.02 22.24
CA ILE A 181 2.70 -0.16 22.87
C ILE A 181 1.88 -0.94 23.91
N LYS A 182 2.14 -2.25 24.06
CA LYS A 182 1.41 -3.16 24.96
C LYS A 182 -0.11 -3.20 24.67
N ASP A 183 -0.49 -3.03 23.39
CA ASP A 183 -1.87 -3.19 22.95
C ASP A 183 -2.34 -4.66 23.17
N ARG A 184 -3.63 -4.84 23.46
CA ARG A 184 -4.16 -6.18 23.75
C ARG A 184 -4.45 -6.93 22.44
N LEU A 185 -4.00 -8.18 22.39
CA LEU A 185 -4.31 -9.09 21.30
C LEU A 185 -5.66 -9.75 21.64
N ASP A 186 -6.72 -9.24 21.04
CA ASP A 186 -8.05 -9.81 21.20
C ASP A 186 -8.33 -10.89 20.13
N ILE A 187 -9.36 -11.72 20.38
CA ILE A 187 -9.74 -12.83 19.50
C ILE A 187 -10.08 -12.37 18.09
N LEU A 188 -10.62 -11.16 17.94
CA LEU A 188 -10.98 -10.58 16.65
C LEU A 188 -9.74 -10.31 15.78
N LYS A 189 -8.65 -9.79 16.37
CA LYS A 189 -7.38 -9.58 15.67
C LYS A 189 -6.76 -10.91 15.21
N ILE A 190 -6.92 -11.98 16.01
CA ILE A 190 -6.44 -13.33 15.66
C ILE A 190 -7.23 -13.87 14.47
N ILE A 191 -8.56 -13.84 14.52
CA ILE A 191 -9.43 -14.30 13.42
C ILE A 191 -9.13 -13.51 12.13
N ALA A 192 -9.01 -12.20 12.23
CA ALA A 192 -8.67 -11.34 11.10
C ALA A 192 -7.30 -11.71 10.49
N GLY A 193 -6.29 -11.97 11.34
CA GLY A 193 -4.98 -12.45 10.91
C GLY A 193 -5.07 -13.75 10.12
N ILE A 194 -5.81 -14.74 10.61
CA ILE A 194 -6.02 -16.02 9.93
C ILE A 194 -6.70 -15.80 8.56
N MET A 195 -7.72 -14.95 8.49
CA MET A 195 -8.39 -14.64 7.22
C MET A 195 -7.44 -14.00 6.22
N ILE A 196 -6.60 -13.06 6.65
CA ILE A 196 -5.62 -12.38 5.78
C ILE A 196 -4.59 -13.39 5.26
N PHE A 197 -3.99 -14.21 6.14
CA PHE A 197 -3.01 -15.22 5.72
C PHE A 197 -3.61 -16.25 4.77
N THR A 198 -4.83 -16.71 5.03
CA THR A 198 -5.56 -17.61 4.14
C THR A 198 -5.81 -16.94 2.79
N GLY A 199 -6.20 -15.67 2.79
CA GLY A 199 -6.39 -14.89 1.57
C GLY A 199 -5.11 -14.78 0.74
N ILE A 200 -3.98 -14.43 1.37
CA ILE A 200 -2.67 -14.36 0.73
C ILE A 200 -2.27 -15.71 0.13
N TYR A 201 -2.47 -16.79 0.89
CA TYR A 201 -2.17 -18.14 0.43
C TYR A 201 -2.97 -18.51 -0.84
N LEU A 202 -4.29 -18.29 -0.83
CA LEU A 202 -5.17 -18.60 -1.95
C LEU A 202 -4.79 -17.81 -3.22
N VAL A 203 -4.40 -16.55 -3.10
CA VAL A 203 -3.98 -15.72 -4.25
C VAL A 203 -2.60 -16.14 -4.75
N SER A 204 -1.70 -16.49 -3.84
CA SER A 204 -0.31 -16.85 -4.17
C SER A 204 -0.17 -18.28 -4.66
N TYR A 205 -1.13 -19.16 -4.34
CA TYR A 205 -1.07 -20.56 -4.71
C TYR A 205 -1.14 -20.73 -6.22
N ARG A 206 -0.04 -21.20 -6.81
CA ARG A 206 0.01 -21.64 -8.22
C ARG A 206 -0.36 -23.10 -8.29
N LYS A 207 -1.53 -23.43 -8.81
CA LYS A 207 -1.80 -24.80 -9.26
C LYS A 207 -0.77 -25.11 -10.35
N LYS A 208 0.17 -26.02 -10.08
CA LYS A 208 1.02 -26.59 -11.15
C LYS A 208 0.08 -27.25 -12.15
N MET A 209 -0.08 -26.64 -13.32
CA MET A 209 -0.63 -27.33 -14.50
C MET A 209 0.51 -28.06 -15.16
#